data_f01769c85bb0860f78566f8c5f80f615
#
_entry.id   f01769c85bb0860f78566f8c5f80f615
#
_cell.length_a   1.000
_cell.length_b   1.000
_cell.length_c   1.000
_cell.angle_alpha   90.00
_cell.angle_beta   90.00
_cell.angle_gamma   90.00
#
_symmetry.space_group_name_H-M   'P 1'
#
loop_
_entity.id
_entity.type
_entity.pdbx_description
1 polymer ?
#
loop_
_entity_poly.entity_id
_entity_poly.type
_entity_poly.pdbx_seq_one_letter_code
_entity_poly.pdbx_strand_id
1 'polypeptide(L)'
;DAEFSYGRSGDRWNVSFGIEYAKDDPVMAGDRTISSVPIAGLPLGATGVTFMMFRYHDGAYTRIGGRPGTSPGDFRPFDWATDWSINFAPYNYLQTPLERKALFAQARFELTPNVAISGDVLFNRRQSAQQLAPPRVGFGSFCCGGTPAGFDVSPDNVYNPFDDPITAFQRRFLEDRPRRWQQTVDTSRGHLALDGLFDVAGRSIAWGVDVSQARADQHETVFPFQDN
;
A
#
# COMPACT_ATOMS: atom_id res chain seq x y z
N ASP A 1 21.03 1.33 -6.32
CA ASP A 1 21.27 0.11 -5.53
C ASP A 1 22.76 -0.01 -5.25
N ALA A 2 23.11 -0.50 -4.08
CA ALA A 2 24.48 -0.78 -3.67
C ALA A 2 24.51 -2.06 -2.84
N GLU A 3 25.49 -2.92 -3.13
CA GLU A 3 25.70 -4.16 -2.40
C GLU A 3 27.19 -4.32 -2.12
N PHE A 4 27.50 -4.79 -0.93
CA PHE A 4 28.86 -5.19 -0.57
C PHE A 4 28.80 -6.50 0.19
N SER A 5 29.66 -7.44 -0.20
CA SER A 5 29.83 -8.68 0.54
C SER A 5 31.33 -9.02 0.70
N TYR A 6 31.66 -9.62 1.81
CA TYR A 6 33.00 -10.07 2.11
C TYR A 6 32.95 -11.41 2.83
N GLY A 7 33.86 -12.30 2.47
CA GLY A 7 34.03 -13.57 3.14
C GLY A 7 35.49 -13.97 3.24
N ARG A 8 35.82 -14.64 4.32
CA ARG A 8 37.17 -15.22 4.53
C ARG A 8 37.06 -16.53 5.27
N SER A 9 37.93 -17.46 4.90
CA SER A 9 38.07 -18.76 5.53
C SER A 9 39.52 -18.99 5.96
N GLY A 10 39.67 -19.71 7.08
CA GLY A 10 40.92 -20.29 7.53
C GLY A 10 40.77 -21.80 7.71
N ASP A 11 41.77 -22.47 8.28
CA ASP A 11 41.75 -23.94 8.43
C ASP A 11 40.57 -24.43 9.29
N ARG A 12 40.14 -23.66 10.23
CA ARG A 12 39.12 -24.05 11.23
C ARG A 12 37.97 -23.05 11.36
N TRP A 13 37.89 -22.06 10.49
CA TRP A 13 36.85 -21.06 10.59
C TRP A 13 36.50 -20.48 9.21
N ASN A 14 35.29 -20.05 9.09
CA ASN A 14 34.85 -19.18 8.01
C ASN A 14 33.95 -18.08 8.56
N VAL A 15 33.97 -16.94 7.92
CA VAL A 15 33.11 -15.81 8.20
C VAL A 15 32.73 -15.16 6.89
N SER A 16 31.47 -14.75 6.76
CA SER A 16 31.01 -13.88 5.71
C SER A 16 30.01 -12.88 6.22
N PHE A 17 29.96 -11.72 5.60
CA PHE A 17 28.98 -10.71 5.87
C PHE A 17 28.65 -9.94 4.59
N GLY A 18 27.48 -9.34 4.56
CA GLY A 18 27.07 -8.46 3.46
C GLY A 18 26.10 -7.41 3.92
N ILE A 19 26.12 -6.31 3.19
CA ILE A 19 25.18 -5.19 3.34
C ILE A 19 24.57 -4.89 1.98
N GLU A 20 23.31 -4.53 1.99
CA GLU A 20 22.56 -4.15 0.80
C GLU A 20 21.77 -2.88 1.07
N TYR A 21 21.78 -2.00 0.10
CA TYR A 21 20.91 -0.84 0.01
C TYR A 21 20.26 -0.81 -1.35
N ALA A 22 18.93 -0.83 -1.38
CA ALA A 22 18.14 -0.68 -2.60
C ALA A 22 17.11 0.45 -2.40
N LYS A 23 16.94 1.26 -3.44
CA LYS A 23 15.94 2.33 -3.45
C LYS A 23 15.33 2.47 -4.83
N ASP A 24 14.00 2.37 -4.87
CA ASP A 24 13.18 2.65 -6.02
C ASP A 24 12.33 3.90 -5.76
N ASP A 25 12.40 4.87 -6.66
CA ASP A 25 11.56 6.04 -6.59
C ASP A 25 10.17 5.74 -7.18
N PRO A 26 9.12 6.43 -6.69
CA PRO A 26 7.77 6.22 -7.19
C PRO A 26 7.63 6.68 -8.63
N VAL A 27 6.83 5.97 -9.41
CA VAL A 27 6.37 6.40 -10.73
C VAL A 27 4.86 6.55 -10.70
N MET A 28 4.36 7.73 -11.05
CA MET A 28 2.92 7.94 -11.18
C MET A 28 2.39 7.30 -12.45
N ALA A 29 1.22 6.69 -12.37
CA ALA A 29 0.60 6.09 -13.56
C ALA A 29 0.29 7.13 -14.65
N GLY A 30 -0.02 8.36 -14.26
CA GLY A 30 -0.25 9.48 -15.18
C GLY A 30 0.98 9.94 -15.96
N ASP A 31 2.20 9.66 -15.47
CA ASP A 31 3.45 10.10 -16.09
C ASP A 31 3.93 9.18 -17.22
N ARG A 32 3.25 8.06 -17.45
CA ARG A 32 3.61 7.09 -18.48
C ARG A 32 2.50 6.95 -19.51
N THR A 33 2.80 7.05 -20.77
CA THR A 33 1.82 6.95 -21.87
C THR A 33 0.97 5.67 -21.80
N ILE A 34 1.60 4.55 -21.43
CA ILE A 34 0.92 3.25 -21.35
C ILE A 34 -0.12 3.17 -20.21
N SER A 35 0.04 3.96 -19.17
CA SER A 35 -0.80 3.96 -17.97
C SER A 35 -1.46 5.31 -17.67
N SER A 36 -1.29 6.30 -18.55
CA SER A 36 -1.85 7.66 -18.38
C SER A 36 -3.38 7.68 -18.35
N VAL A 37 -4.00 6.63 -18.88
CA VAL A 37 -5.44 6.36 -18.75
C VAL A 37 -5.64 4.95 -18.22
N PRO A 38 -6.57 4.72 -17.28
CA PRO A 38 -6.77 3.42 -16.65
C PRO A 38 -7.24 2.31 -17.60
N ILE A 39 -7.92 2.69 -18.69
CA ILE A 39 -8.42 1.77 -19.70
C ILE A 39 -8.07 2.33 -21.09
N ALA A 40 -7.35 1.55 -21.87
CA ALA A 40 -7.00 1.95 -23.23
C ALA A 40 -8.27 2.22 -24.07
N GLY A 41 -8.28 3.34 -24.78
CA GLY A 41 -9.43 3.79 -25.57
C GLY A 41 -10.52 4.53 -24.78
N LEU A 42 -10.41 4.61 -23.43
CA LEU A 42 -11.30 5.40 -22.59
C LEU A 42 -10.52 6.50 -21.88
N PRO A 43 -10.35 7.68 -22.48
CA PRO A 43 -9.49 8.73 -21.97
C PRO A 43 -9.90 9.29 -20.59
N LEU A 44 -11.18 9.17 -20.24
CA LEU A 44 -11.67 9.57 -18.92
C LEU A 44 -11.52 8.48 -17.87
N GLY A 45 -11.06 7.28 -18.24
CA GLY A 45 -10.76 6.21 -17.30
C GLY A 45 -11.94 5.33 -16.91
N ALA A 46 -11.73 4.49 -15.93
CA ALA A 46 -12.70 3.56 -15.41
C ALA A 46 -13.63 4.24 -14.40
N THR A 47 -14.72 3.58 -14.17
CA THR A 47 -15.84 3.88 -13.28
C THR A 47 -15.52 4.75 -12.05
N GLY A 48 -16.25 5.81 -11.89
CA GLY A 48 -16.29 6.62 -10.69
C GLY A 48 -16.55 8.07 -10.99
N VAL A 49 -17.64 8.56 -10.46
CA VAL A 49 -18.07 9.95 -10.65
C VAL A 49 -17.24 10.90 -9.78
N THR A 50 -17.05 12.11 -10.24
CA THR A 50 -16.50 13.19 -9.43
C THR A 50 -17.57 13.72 -8.47
N PHE A 51 -18.76 13.93 -8.98
CA PHE A 51 -19.91 14.39 -8.22
C PHE A 51 -21.20 13.91 -8.90
N MET A 52 -22.10 13.30 -8.12
CA MET A 52 -23.42 12.87 -8.55
C MET A 52 -24.40 12.97 -7.40
N MET A 53 -25.62 13.41 -7.69
CA MET A 53 -26.71 13.53 -6.77
C MET A 53 -27.99 13.06 -7.44
N PHE A 54 -28.76 12.24 -6.77
CA PHE A 54 -30.09 11.81 -7.23
C PHE A 54 -31.17 12.56 -6.45
N ARG A 55 -32.07 13.21 -7.19
CA ARG A 55 -33.32 13.74 -6.68
C ARG A 55 -34.42 12.69 -6.82
N TYR A 56 -35.36 12.69 -5.91
CA TYR A 56 -36.41 11.68 -5.85
C TYR A 56 -37.25 11.62 -7.13
N HIS A 57 -37.65 12.79 -7.68
CA HIS A 57 -38.54 12.88 -8.84
C HIS A 57 -37.80 13.09 -10.18
N ASP A 58 -36.64 13.74 -10.18
CA ASP A 58 -36.02 14.28 -11.40
C ASP A 58 -34.77 13.54 -11.89
N GLY A 59 -34.31 12.53 -11.15
CA GLY A 59 -33.13 11.74 -11.52
C GLY A 59 -31.79 12.30 -11.06
N ALA A 60 -30.74 12.07 -11.86
CA ALA A 60 -29.38 12.37 -11.48
C ALA A 60 -28.93 13.77 -11.92
N TYR A 61 -28.17 14.43 -11.07
CA TYR A 61 -27.57 15.74 -11.28
C TYR A 61 -26.08 15.75 -10.95
N THR A 62 -25.35 16.63 -11.60
CA THR A 62 -23.96 16.93 -11.27
C THR A 62 -23.76 18.44 -11.07
N ARG A 63 -22.76 18.80 -10.25
CA ARG A 63 -22.43 20.21 -10.02
C ARG A 63 -21.71 20.80 -11.23
N ILE A 64 -22.10 22.00 -11.65
CA ILE A 64 -21.38 22.78 -12.65
C ILE A 64 -20.05 23.24 -12.08
N GLY A 65 -18.95 23.02 -12.79
CA GLY A 65 -17.61 23.41 -12.34
C GLY A 65 -17.52 24.91 -11.98
N GLY A 66 -16.86 25.19 -10.87
CA GLY A 66 -16.71 26.56 -10.36
C GLY A 66 -17.94 27.16 -9.64
N ARG A 67 -19.06 26.44 -9.60
CA ARG A 67 -20.26 26.87 -8.86
C ARG A 67 -20.21 26.41 -7.41
N PRO A 68 -20.78 27.19 -6.44
CA PRO A 68 -20.74 26.83 -5.02
C PRO A 68 -21.57 25.60 -4.68
N GLY A 69 -22.64 25.30 -5.40
CA GLY A 69 -23.54 24.18 -5.12
C GLY A 69 -24.57 24.46 -4.03
N THR A 70 -24.93 25.71 -3.85
CA THR A 70 -25.88 26.18 -2.83
C THR A 70 -27.28 26.49 -3.36
N SER A 71 -27.45 26.43 -4.67
CA SER A 71 -28.73 26.70 -5.34
C SER A 71 -28.98 25.70 -6.48
N PRO A 72 -30.24 25.44 -6.86
CA PRO A 72 -30.55 24.53 -7.99
C PRO A 72 -29.86 24.88 -9.29
N GLY A 73 -29.64 26.19 -9.55
CA GLY A 73 -28.94 26.67 -10.77
C GLY A 73 -27.43 26.34 -10.82
N ASP A 74 -26.87 25.82 -9.75
CA ASP A 74 -25.47 25.39 -9.70
C ASP A 74 -25.29 23.95 -10.20
N PHE A 75 -26.40 23.28 -10.57
CA PHE A 75 -26.43 21.88 -11.01
C PHE A 75 -26.98 21.79 -12.42
N ARG A 76 -26.61 20.73 -13.12
CA ARG A 76 -27.18 20.31 -14.40
C ARG A 76 -27.52 18.83 -14.35
N PRO A 77 -28.39 18.37 -15.22
CA PRO A 77 -28.60 16.93 -15.41
C PRO A 77 -27.27 16.19 -15.60
N PHE A 78 -27.17 15.03 -15.01
CA PHE A 78 -26.00 14.16 -15.09
C PHE A 78 -25.95 13.49 -16.48
N ASP A 79 -24.83 13.66 -17.17
CA ASP A 79 -24.59 12.99 -18.45
C ASP A 79 -23.81 11.70 -18.21
N TRP A 80 -24.48 10.57 -18.38
CA TRP A 80 -23.91 9.24 -18.17
C TRP A 80 -22.74 8.91 -19.10
N ALA A 81 -22.62 9.58 -20.23
CA ALA A 81 -21.54 9.37 -21.18
C ALA A 81 -20.24 10.09 -20.74
N THR A 82 -20.37 11.25 -20.12
CA THR A 82 -19.22 12.11 -19.81
C THR A 82 -18.93 12.26 -18.32
N ASP A 83 -19.97 12.22 -17.47
CA ASP A 83 -19.81 12.48 -16.02
C ASP A 83 -19.54 11.20 -15.21
N TRP A 84 -19.75 10.02 -15.80
CA TRP A 84 -19.63 8.73 -15.09
C TRP A 84 -18.19 8.30 -14.80
N SER A 85 -17.22 8.84 -15.51
CA SER A 85 -15.84 8.37 -15.42
C SER A 85 -14.86 9.46 -15.04
N ILE A 86 -13.80 9.06 -14.33
CA ILE A 86 -12.68 9.92 -13.94
C ILE A 86 -11.37 9.23 -14.29
N ASN A 87 -10.43 9.98 -14.81
CA ASN A 87 -9.06 9.51 -14.92
C ASN A 87 -8.37 9.59 -13.55
N PHE A 88 -8.14 8.45 -12.91
CA PHE A 88 -7.44 8.37 -11.63
C PHE A 88 -5.93 8.06 -11.76
N ALA A 89 -5.42 7.87 -12.98
CA ALA A 89 -4.01 7.58 -13.22
C ALA A 89 -3.06 8.65 -12.64
N PRO A 90 -3.36 9.97 -12.69
CA PRO A 90 -2.50 10.99 -12.08
C PRO A 90 -2.37 10.86 -10.55
N TYR A 91 -3.26 10.14 -9.90
CA TYR A 91 -3.26 10.00 -8.44
C TYR A 91 -2.64 8.68 -7.96
N ASN A 92 -2.51 7.70 -8.83
CA ASN A 92 -2.10 6.35 -8.46
C ASN A 92 -0.62 6.12 -8.77
N TYR A 93 0.08 5.41 -7.90
CA TYR A 93 1.38 4.88 -8.26
C TYR A 93 1.23 3.77 -9.30
N LEU A 94 2.05 3.83 -10.35
CA LEU A 94 2.34 2.71 -11.24
C LEU A 94 3.42 1.81 -10.63
N GLN A 95 4.47 2.46 -10.09
CA GLN A 95 5.52 1.82 -9.31
C GLN A 95 5.54 2.45 -7.92
N THR A 96 5.44 1.63 -6.92
CA THR A 96 5.50 2.07 -5.52
C THR A 96 6.94 2.37 -5.12
N PRO A 97 7.19 3.41 -4.31
CA PRO A 97 8.51 3.63 -3.73
C PRO A 97 8.87 2.48 -2.79
N LEU A 98 10.12 2.07 -2.86
CA LEU A 98 10.70 1.06 -1.99
C LEU A 98 12.07 1.53 -1.52
N GLU A 99 12.35 1.44 -0.23
CA GLU A 99 13.68 1.54 0.32
C GLU A 99 13.95 0.31 1.17
N ARG A 100 15.05 -0.38 0.90
CA ARG A 100 15.47 -1.58 1.62
C ARG A 100 16.92 -1.44 2.09
N LYS A 101 17.13 -1.75 3.35
CA LYS A 101 18.45 -1.85 3.96
C LYS A 101 18.54 -3.23 4.58
N ALA A 102 19.53 -4.01 4.18
CA ALA A 102 19.74 -5.34 4.71
C ALA A 102 21.19 -5.53 5.15
N LEU A 103 21.35 -6.32 6.18
CA LEU A 103 22.64 -6.76 6.69
C LEU A 103 22.52 -8.25 7.04
N PHE A 104 23.49 -9.03 6.63
CA PHE A 104 23.66 -10.39 7.13
C PHE A 104 25.10 -10.62 7.55
N ALA A 105 25.30 -11.49 8.51
CA ALA A 105 26.60 -12.02 8.85
C ALA A 105 26.44 -13.47 9.28
N GLN A 106 27.43 -14.29 8.94
CA GLN A 106 27.51 -15.68 9.39
C GLN A 106 28.94 -16.05 9.70
N ALA A 107 29.09 -16.92 10.67
CA ALA A 107 30.37 -17.48 11.05
C ALA A 107 30.24 -18.96 11.45
N ARG A 108 31.30 -19.72 11.16
CA ARG A 108 31.46 -21.11 11.63
C ARG A 108 32.88 -21.25 12.17
N PHE A 109 33.03 -21.94 13.26
CA PHE A 109 34.31 -22.23 13.90
C PHE A 109 34.37 -23.69 14.37
N GLU A 110 35.40 -24.43 13.98
CA GLU A 110 35.68 -25.77 14.45
C GLU A 110 36.38 -25.72 15.80
N LEU A 111 35.65 -26.03 16.87
CA LEU A 111 36.15 -26.09 18.23
C LEU A 111 37.14 -27.26 18.40
N THR A 112 36.78 -28.37 17.83
CA THR A 112 37.61 -29.62 17.75
C THR A 112 37.43 -30.23 16.37
N PRO A 113 38.22 -31.23 15.96
CA PRO A 113 37.99 -31.93 14.69
C PRO A 113 36.58 -32.50 14.50
N ASN A 114 35.86 -32.72 15.61
CA ASN A 114 34.55 -33.36 15.62
C ASN A 114 33.43 -32.45 16.13
N VAL A 115 33.71 -31.18 16.47
CA VAL A 115 32.69 -30.26 17.00
C VAL A 115 32.88 -28.88 16.40
N ALA A 116 31.81 -28.33 15.89
CA ALA A 116 31.79 -26.98 15.35
C ALA A 116 30.64 -26.14 15.96
N ILE A 117 30.90 -24.86 16.10
CA ILE A 117 29.90 -23.85 16.42
C ILE A 117 29.66 -22.98 15.19
N SER A 118 28.41 -22.67 14.89
CA SER A 118 28.06 -21.75 13.83
C SER A 118 26.94 -20.79 14.28
N GLY A 119 26.88 -19.65 13.65
CA GLY A 119 25.82 -18.68 13.90
C GLY A 119 25.64 -17.75 12.73
N ASP A 120 24.43 -17.24 12.62
CA ASP A 120 24.06 -16.22 11.65
C ASP A 120 23.17 -15.14 12.27
N VAL A 121 23.27 -13.94 11.72
CA VAL A 121 22.40 -12.83 12.03
C VAL A 121 21.93 -12.19 10.72
N LEU A 122 20.66 -11.80 10.70
CA LEU A 122 20.02 -11.08 9.62
C LEU A 122 19.29 -9.88 10.19
N PHE A 123 19.45 -8.74 9.55
CA PHE A 123 18.64 -7.55 9.78
C PHE A 123 18.16 -7.02 8.43
N ASN A 124 16.87 -6.68 8.33
CA ASN A 124 16.29 -6.05 7.15
C ASN A 124 15.27 -5.00 7.57
N ARG A 125 15.45 -3.77 7.06
CA ARG A 125 14.45 -2.72 7.13
C ARG A 125 13.93 -2.44 5.73
N ARG A 126 12.62 -2.56 5.56
CA ARG A 126 11.91 -2.21 4.32
C ARG A 126 10.92 -1.08 4.60
N GLN A 127 11.02 -0.02 3.81
CA GLN A 127 10.03 1.05 3.77
C GLN A 127 9.37 1.08 2.41
N SER A 128 8.07 1.15 2.39
CA SER A 128 7.29 1.23 1.15
C SER A 128 6.07 2.13 1.35
N ALA A 129 5.54 2.66 0.26
CA ALA A 129 4.31 3.42 0.30
C ALA A 129 3.41 3.02 -0.87
N GLN A 130 2.11 3.14 -0.67
CA GLN A 130 1.12 3.00 -1.73
C GLN A 130 0.26 4.26 -1.78
N GLN A 131 -0.13 4.68 -2.98
CA GLN A 131 -0.97 5.85 -3.18
C GLN A 131 -2.06 5.55 -4.18
N LEU A 132 -3.29 5.93 -3.83
CA LEU A 132 -4.47 5.79 -4.66
C LEU A 132 -5.21 7.12 -4.71
N ALA A 133 -6.03 7.29 -5.73
CA ALA A 133 -6.91 8.44 -5.88
C ALA A 133 -7.70 8.73 -4.59
N PRO A 134 -8.06 10.01 -4.35
CA PRO A 134 -8.87 10.39 -3.21
C PRO A 134 -10.11 9.52 -3.04
N PRO A 135 -10.59 9.30 -1.81
CA PRO A 135 -11.72 8.43 -1.56
C PRO A 135 -13.00 9.00 -2.16
N ARG A 136 -13.95 8.10 -2.37
CA ARG A 136 -15.34 8.47 -2.64
C ARG A 136 -16.11 8.42 -1.34
N VAL A 137 -16.98 9.38 -1.14
CA VAL A 137 -18.03 9.35 -0.11
C VAL A 137 -19.39 9.45 -0.75
N GLY A 138 -20.39 8.96 -0.08
CA GLY A 138 -21.75 9.05 -0.54
C GLY A 138 -22.69 8.11 0.20
N PHE A 139 -23.95 8.15 -0.18
CA PHE A 139 -25.02 7.31 0.34
C PHE A 139 -25.97 6.92 -0.81
N GLY A 140 -26.90 6.01 -0.54
CA GLY A 140 -27.87 5.50 -1.51
C GLY A 140 -27.34 4.34 -2.36
N SER A 141 -28.17 3.83 -3.25
CA SER A 141 -27.96 2.59 -4.00
C SER A 141 -26.73 2.58 -4.93
N PHE A 142 -26.15 3.73 -5.21
CA PHE A 142 -24.99 3.88 -6.13
C PHE A 142 -23.65 4.01 -5.43
N CYS A 143 -23.63 3.96 -4.08
CA CYS A 143 -22.36 4.12 -3.35
C CYS A 143 -21.91 2.84 -2.66
N CYS A 144 -20.67 2.55 -2.86
CA CYS A 144 -19.66 1.85 -2.05
C CYS A 144 -20.18 1.01 -0.86
N GLY A 145 -20.93 -0.04 -1.12
CA GLY A 145 -21.32 -0.99 -0.07
C GLY A 145 -22.68 -0.75 0.57
N GLY A 146 -23.51 0.10 -0.02
CA GLY A 146 -24.92 0.25 0.38
C GLY A 146 -25.09 0.89 1.76
N THR A 147 -25.35 2.17 1.79
CA THR A 147 -26.08 2.73 2.94
C THR A 147 -27.47 2.11 2.96
N PRO A 148 -28.02 1.87 4.16
CA PRO A 148 -29.36 1.31 4.29
C PRO A 148 -30.36 2.07 3.41
N ALA A 149 -31.21 1.34 2.72
CA ALA A 149 -32.37 1.93 2.05
C ALA A 149 -33.14 2.76 3.08
N GLY A 150 -33.42 4.02 2.76
CA GLY A 150 -34.20 4.89 3.61
C GLY A 150 -33.44 6.06 4.27
N PHE A 151 -32.20 6.35 3.86
CA PHE A 151 -31.54 7.60 4.22
C PHE A 151 -31.67 8.60 3.07
N ASP A 152 -32.48 9.63 3.28
CA ASP A 152 -32.66 10.72 2.34
C ASP A 152 -32.31 12.05 3.01
N VAL A 153 -31.74 12.98 2.23
CA VAL A 153 -31.58 14.35 2.71
C VAL A 153 -32.86 15.11 2.45
N SER A 154 -33.56 15.50 3.54
CA SER A 154 -34.80 16.26 3.45
C SER A 154 -34.66 17.56 2.66
N PRO A 155 -35.72 18.02 1.95
CA PRO A 155 -35.75 19.34 1.35
C PRO A 155 -35.50 20.48 2.36
N ASP A 156 -35.92 20.28 3.61
CA ASP A 156 -35.70 21.25 4.68
C ASP A 156 -34.28 21.33 5.21
N ASN A 157 -33.40 20.46 4.75
CA ASN A 157 -32.00 20.47 5.15
C ASN A 157 -31.28 21.65 4.49
N VAL A 158 -30.60 22.47 5.29
CA VAL A 158 -29.90 23.70 4.84
C VAL A 158 -28.82 23.44 3.77
N TYR A 159 -28.34 22.20 3.64
CA TYR A 159 -27.37 21.78 2.63
C TYR A 159 -28.01 21.15 1.40
N ASN A 160 -29.34 20.96 1.39
CA ASN A 160 -30.06 20.51 0.21
C ASN A 160 -30.41 21.75 -0.64
N PRO A 161 -29.82 21.90 -1.84
CA PRO A 161 -30.10 23.07 -2.69
C PRO A 161 -31.44 22.96 -3.44
N PHE A 162 -32.13 21.83 -3.30
CA PHE A 162 -33.38 21.53 -3.98
C PHE A 162 -34.56 21.50 -3.02
N ASP A 163 -35.74 21.67 -3.56
CA ASP A 163 -37.00 21.51 -2.88
C ASP A 163 -37.54 20.06 -2.91
N ASP A 164 -36.66 19.10 -3.22
CA ASP A 164 -36.95 17.70 -3.39
C ASP A 164 -35.94 16.84 -2.61
N PRO A 165 -36.32 15.71 -2.01
CA PRO A 165 -35.39 14.85 -1.29
C PRO A 165 -34.24 14.36 -2.14
N ILE A 166 -33.03 14.34 -1.59
CA ILE A 166 -31.87 13.73 -2.22
C ILE A 166 -31.76 12.29 -1.72
N THR A 167 -32.00 11.32 -2.60
CA THR A 167 -32.08 9.89 -2.27
C THR A 167 -30.76 9.15 -2.47
N ALA A 168 -29.82 9.73 -3.23
CA ALA A 168 -28.46 9.21 -3.36
C ALA A 168 -27.48 10.33 -3.66
N PHE A 169 -26.27 10.15 -3.17
CA PHE A 169 -25.18 11.10 -3.35
C PHE A 169 -23.88 10.37 -3.48
N GLN A 170 -23.02 10.85 -4.35
CA GLN A 170 -21.65 10.37 -4.49
C GLN A 170 -20.71 11.53 -4.84
N ARG A 171 -19.63 11.67 -4.10
CA ARG A 171 -18.59 12.65 -4.37
C ARG A 171 -17.21 12.07 -4.15
N ARG A 172 -16.27 12.41 -5.03
CA ARG A 172 -14.84 12.20 -4.85
C ARG A 172 -14.20 13.55 -4.53
N PHE A 173 -13.47 13.61 -3.44
CA PHE A 173 -12.77 14.82 -2.99
C PHE A 173 -11.43 14.95 -3.73
N LEU A 174 -11.48 15.42 -4.98
CA LEU A 174 -10.26 15.62 -5.79
C LEU A 174 -9.41 16.78 -5.31
N GLU A 175 -9.98 17.67 -4.52
CA GLU A 175 -9.34 18.77 -3.82
C GLU A 175 -8.49 18.30 -2.63
N ASP A 176 -8.75 17.12 -2.11
CA ASP A 176 -8.03 16.52 -1.01
C ASP A 176 -6.79 15.76 -1.49
N ARG A 177 -5.94 15.39 -0.53
CA ARG A 177 -4.78 14.55 -0.82
C ARG A 177 -5.19 13.14 -1.26
N PRO A 178 -4.41 12.51 -2.15
CA PRO A 178 -4.56 11.09 -2.43
C PRO A 178 -4.48 10.25 -1.15
N ARG A 179 -5.19 9.14 -1.11
CA ARG A 179 -5.06 8.15 -0.03
C ARG A 179 -3.67 7.55 -0.09
N ARG A 180 -2.94 7.61 1.01
CA ARG A 180 -1.58 7.10 1.10
C ARG A 180 -1.41 6.17 2.29
N TRP A 181 -0.75 5.06 2.06
CA TRP A 181 -0.29 4.13 3.08
C TRP A 181 1.21 4.10 3.07
N GLN A 182 1.81 4.23 4.23
CA GLN A 182 3.25 4.05 4.41
C GLN A 182 3.47 2.90 5.36
N GLN A 183 4.37 2.01 5.02
CA GLN A 183 4.69 0.84 5.81
C GLN A 183 6.20 0.76 6.03
N THR A 184 6.58 0.55 7.27
CA THR A 184 7.95 0.18 7.66
C THR A 184 7.91 -1.19 8.30
N VAL A 185 8.76 -2.09 7.81
CA VAL A 185 8.91 -3.44 8.36
C VAL A 185 10.37 -3.65 8.73
N ASP A 186 10.61 -3.89 10.01
CA ASP A 186 11.90 -4.26 10.57
C ASP A 186 11.89 -5.76 10.87
N THR A 187 12.81 -6.50 10.27
CA THR A 187 12.97 -7.93 10.51
C THR A 187 14.36 -8.18 11.05
N SER A 188 14.45 -8.93 12.14
CA SER A 188 15.72 -9.40 12.68
C SER A 188 15.65 -10.90 12.96
N ARG A 189 16.74 -11.59 12.72
CA ARG A 189 16.91 -13.01 13.03
C ARG A 189 18.31 -13.24 13.58
N GLY A 190 18.40 -14.06 14.62
CA GLY A 190 19.65 -14.63 15.12
C GLY A 190 19.53 -16.13 15.21
N HIS A 191 20.57 -16.84 14.87
CA HIS A 191 20.67 -18.28 14.95
C HIS A 191 22.06 -18.66 15.49
N LEU A 192 22.09 -19.65 16.37
CA LEU A 192 23.31 -20.24 16.89
C LEU A 192 23.15 -21.75 16.91
N ALA A 193 24.14 -22.47 16.41
CA ALA A 193 24.14 -23.91 16.36
C ALA A 193 25.48 -24.49 16.85
N LEU A 194 25.39 -25.64 17.49
CA LEU A 194 26.52 -26.48 17.86
C LEU A 194 26.28 -27.85 17.24
N ASP A 195 27.20 -28.33 16.43
CA ASP A 195 27.08 -29.62 15.75
C ASP A 195 28.38 -30.42 15.88
N GLY A 196 28.24 -31.73 15.80
CA GLY A 196 29.41 -32.57 15.90
C GLY A 196 29.18 -34.06 15.60
N LEU A 197 30.27 -34.78 15.72
CA LEU A 197 30.32 -36.26 15.58
C LEU A 197 30.90 -36.88 16.84
N PHE A 198 30.39 -38.00 17.24
CA PHE A 198 31.02 -38.87 18.24
C PHE A 198 30.93 -40.34 17.82
N ASP A 199 31.95 -41.11 18.18
CA ASP A 199 32.02 -42.53 17.83
C ASP A 199 31.63 -43.40 18.99
N VAL A 200 30.69 -44.34 18.74
CA VAL A 200 30.24 -45.32 19.70
C VAL A 200 30.19 -46.68 19.03
N ALA A 201 30.91 -47.66 19.61
CA ALA A 201 30.92 -49.05 19.12
C ALA A 201 31.25 -49.17 17.61
N GLY A 202 32.18 -48.35 17.10
CA GLY A 202 32.60 -48.36 15.69
C GLY A 202 31.60 -47.70 14.73
N ARG A 203 30.65 -46.91 15.24
CA ARG A 203 29.70 -46.13 14.45
C ARG A 203 29.83 -44.65 14.79
N SER A 204 29.94 -43.82 13.79
CA SER A 204 29.90 -42.38 13.95
C SER A 204 28.46 -41.89 14.02
N ILE A 205 28.13 -41.16 15.07
CA ILE A 205 26.83 -40.56 15.31
C ILE A 205 26.97 -39.05 15.18
N ALA A 206 26.19 -38.45 14.26
CA ALA A 206 26.07 -37.00 14.12
C ALA A 206 25.03 -36.49 15.11
N TRP A 207 25.31 -35.33 15.70
CA TRP A 207 24.40 -34.62 16.60
C TRP A 207 24.44 -33.13 16.33
N GLY A 208 23.36 -32.41 16.66
CA GLY A 208 23.28 -30.98 16.57
C GLY A 208 22.26 -30.43 17.55
N VAL A 209 22.54 -29.25 18.05
CA VAL A 209 21.62 -28.43 18.86
C VAL A 209 21.69 -27.03 18.33
N ASP A 210 20.55 -26.43 18.11
CA ASP A 210 20.45 -25.07 17.67
C ASP A 210 19.38 -24.27 18.42
N VAL A 211 19.56 -22.96 18.42
CA VAL A 211 18.59 -21.99 18.91
C VAL A 211 18.47 -20.86 17.91
N SER A 212 17.25 -20.47 17.61
CA SER A 212 16.98 -19.32 16.75
C SER A 212 15.92 -18.42 17.35
N GLN A 213 16.07 -17.13 17.11
CA GLN A 213 15.07 -16.12 17.42
C GLN A 213 14.88 -15.23 16.19
N ALA A 214 13.61 -14.99 15.85
CA ALA A 214 13.24 -14.05 14.81
C ALA A 214 12.18 -13.07 15.34
N ARG A 215 12.26 -11.84 14.87
CA ARG A 215 11.30 -10.78 15.18
C ARG A 215 10.99 -9.99 13.92
N ALA A 216 9.71 -9.69 13.72
CA ALA A 216 9.26 -8.77 12.68
C ALA A 216 8.34 -7.73 13.32
N ASP A 217 8.73 -6.46 13.22
CA ASP A 217 7.95 -5.32 13.68
C ASP A 217 7.45 -4.57 12.45
N GLN A 218 6.13 -4.37 12.36
CA GLN A 218 5.49 -3.62 11.28
C GLN A 218 4.84 -2.38 11.85
N HIS A 219 5.14 -1.25 11.23
CA HIS A 219 4.48 0.02 11.48
C HIS A 219 3.82 0.50 10.19
N GLU A 220 2.54 0.83 10.27
CA GLU A 220 1.77 1.35 9.15
C GLU A 220 1.13 2.68 9.52
N THR A 221 1.25 3.66 8.64
CA THR A 221 0.58 4.95 8.73
C THR A 221 -0.34 5.12 7.53
N VAL A 222 -1.60 5.37 7.81
CA VAL A 222 -2.64 5.60 6.79
C VAL A 222 -3.01 7.08 6.82
N PHE A 223 -2.99 7.70 5.66
CA PHE A 223 -3.41 9.09 5.47
C PHE A 223 -4.72 9.11 4.68
N PRO A 224 -5.88 8.90 5.33
CA PRO A 224 -7.16 8.81 4.63
C PRO A 224 -7.68 10.18 4.18
N PHE A 225 -7.44 11.23 4.98
CA PHE A 225 -7.92 12.59 4.76
C PHE A 225 -6.90 13.60 5.29
N GLN A 226 -7.05 14.82 4.89
CA GLN A 226 -6.35 15.94 5.50
C GLN A 226 -7.06 16.29 6.81
N ASP A 227 -6.35 16.24 7.94
CA ASP A 227 -6.78 16.96 9.13
C ASP A 227 -6.61 18.45 8.84
N ASN A 228 -7.71 19.18 8.82
CA ASN A 228 -7.73 20.65 8.72
C ASN A 228 -7.54 21.25 10.11
#